data_4a2ae81db8e6f731cfe09da63956e600
#
_entry.id   4a2ae81db8e6f731cfe09da63956e600
#
_cell.length_a   1.000
_cell.length_b   1.000
_cell.length_c   1.000
_cell.angle_alpha   90.00
_cell.angle_beta   90.00
_cell.angle_gamma   90.00
#
_symmetry.space_group_name_H-M   'P 1'
#
loop_
_entity.id
_entity.type
_entity.pdbx_description
1 polymer ?
#
loop_
_entity_poly.entity_id
_entity_poly.type
_entity_poly.pdbx_seq_one_letter_code
_entity_poly.pdbx_strand_id
1 'polypeptide(L)'
;MVLHRIAQMNRRQKISIGLAFLMTYAGMSLQAGRLGANSHSNDSLPKATKAVTINPQSVVDEVIWVVGDEPILKSDVEAMRLQSELEGVKWNGDPDCIIPEQLAVQKLFLHQAAIDSIDISESEIASEIEQQINYWIQQIGSKEKLEEYRRQSITQIRQQMHDDFKNRLLIQEMKKKLVKDITVTPGDVRRYFESLPADSVPTVPTTVEVEIITMLPRVSQEEIAKVKNDLRDYTDRVTKGETSFATLARLYSEDPGSARQGGEMDYTGRGMFDPAFAAVAFNLTDPKKISKIVETEFGYHIIQLIDKRGDKVKVRHILRKPVVSAEVVEATRVKLDSLLTDIRDGKFTFEDAAFHVSDDKDTRNNKGLMVNNVNNERTSRFQMRDLPTEVARQVETLKPGEISNVFEMVNDRGKKVCAIVKLKNRVDAHKAVITEDYQVLKNVVLAKEREKFLHNWVVNKIKNTYIRMENQYKNCNFEYQGWIK
;
A
#
# COMPACT_ATOMS: atom_id res chain seq x y z
N MET A 1 2.62 6.98 -22.94
CA MET A 1 3.99 7.02 -22.40
C MET A 1 4.27 5.90 -21.39
N VAL A 2 3.32 5.54 -20.52
CA VAL A 2 3.47 4.43 -19.55
C VAL A 2 3.59 3.07 -20.22
N LEU A 3 2.79 2.79 -21.24
CA LEU A 3 2.86 1.54 -22.03
C LEU A 3 4.20 1.33 -22.75
N HIS A 4 4.89 2.41 -23.12
CA HIS A 4 6.20 2.32 -23.77
C HIS A 4 7.34 2.03 -22.79
N ARG A 5 7.21 2.39 -21.51
CA ARG A 5 8.16 2.06 -20.44
C ARG A 5 8.03 0.61 -19.97
N ILE A 6 6.82 0.05 -19.95
CA ILE A 6 6.60 -1.36 -19.58
C ILE A 6 7.18 -2.31 -20.64
N ALA A 7 7.20 -1.91 -21.91
CA ALA A 7 7.80 -2.70 -22.99
C ALA A 7 9.33 -2.83 -22.90
N GLN A 8 10.01 -1.91 -22.21
CA GLN A 8 11.48 -1.89 -22.10
C GLN A 8 12.02 -2.56 -20.83
N MET A 9 11.16 -3.09 -19.95
CA MET A 9 11.59 -3.78 -18.73
C MET A 9 12.10 -5.18 -19.02
N ASN A 10 13.24 -5.54 -18.45
CA ASN A 10 13.92 -6.80 -18.64
C ASN A 10 13.10 -7.97 -18.06
N ARG A 11 13.20 -9.15 -18.67
CA ARG A 11 12.40 -10.37 -18.39
C ARG A 11 12.38 -10.79 -16.91
N ARG A 12 13.42 -10.46 -16.11
CA ARG A 12 13.50 -10.74 -14.66
C ARG A 12 12.71 -9.75 -13.79
N GLN A 13 12.53 -8.52 -14.23
CA GLN A 13 11.67 -7.52 -13.53
C GLN A 13 10.18 -7.82 -13.70
N LYS A 14 9.78 -8.44 -14.81
CA LYS A 14 8.40 -8.88 -15.07
C LYS A 14 7.95 -10.03 -14.16
N ILE A 15 8.87 -10.89 -13.72
CA ILE A 15 8.56 -12.05 -12.85
C ILE A 15 8.39 -11.63 -11.38
N SER A 16 9.13 -10.61 -10.91
CA SER A 16 8.99 -10.09 -9.53
C SER A 16 7.71 -9.28 -9.29
N ILE A 17 7.15 -8.70 -10.34
CA ILE A 17 5.89 -7.93 -10.26
C ILE A 17 4.68 -8.88 -10.27
N GLY A 18 4.78 -10.04 -10.93
CA GLY A 18 3.69 -11.02 -11.04
C GLY A 18 3.29 -11.72 -9.74
N LEU A 19 4.16 -11.79 -8.74
CA LEU A 19 3.86 -12.45 -7.45
C LEU A 19 3.26 -11.51 -6.38
N ALA A 20 3.38 -10.19 -6.56
CA ALA A 20 2.84 -9.18 -5.64
C ALA A 20 1.50 -8.60 -6.09
N PHE A 21 1.04 -8.88 -7.31
CA PHE A 21 -0.07 -8.20 -7.97
C PHE A 21 -1.29 -9.08 -8.29
N LEU A 22 -1.38 -10.27 -7.74
CA LEU A 22 -2.61 -11.06 -7.84
C LEU A 22 -3.71 -10.38 -7.02
N MET A 23 -4.54 -9.60 -7.68
CA MET A 23 -5.83 -9.02 -7.28
C MET A 23 -5.88 -7.49 -7.14
N THR A 24 -5.96 -6.80 -8.26
CA THR A 24 -6.61 -5.49 -8.31
C THR A 24 -7.70 -5.53 -9.39
N TYR A 25 -8.91 -5.76 -8.97
CA TYR A 25 -10.09 -5.72 -9.83
C TYR A 25 -10.29 -4.33 -10.43
N ALA A 26 -10.30 -4.25 -11.74
CA ALA A 26 -10.89 -3.13 -12.46
C ALA A 26 -12.33 -3.51 -12.82
N GLY A 27 -13.28 -3.22 -11.93
CA GLY A 27 -14.70 -3.33 -12.25
C GLY A 27 -15.05 -2.39 -13.40
N MET A 28 -15.17 -2.87 -14.62
CA MET A 28 -15.85 -2.17 -15.69
C MET A 28 -17.35 -2.36 -15.51
N SER A 29 -18.02 -1.36 -14.93
CA SER A 29 -19.48 -1.29 -15.01
C SER A 29 -19.90 -0.91 -16.43
N LEU A 30 -20.50 -1.84 -17.14
CA LEU A 30 -21.27 -1.54 -18.34
C LEU A 30 -22.43 -0.64 -17.94
N GLN A 31 -22.44 0.59 -18.45
CA GLN A 31 -23.57 1.50 -18.33
C GLN A 31 -24.76 0.95 -19.11
N ALA A 32 -25.73 0.39 -18.41
CA ALA A 32 -27.07 0.21 -18.94
C ALA A 32 -27.77 1.58 -18.98
N GLY A 33 -28.13 2.02 -20.18
CA GLY A 33 -28.80 3.29 -20.41
C GLY A 33 -30.12 3.38 -19.65
N ARG A 34 -30.30 4.49 -18.95
CA ARG A 34 -31.59 4.89 -18.38
C ARG A 34 -32.57 5.18 -19.48
N LEU A 35 -33.59 4.36 -19.64
CA LEU A 35 -34.87 4.73 -20.30
C LEU A 35 -35.87 5.05 -19.18
N GLY A 36 -36.53 6.21 -19.39
CA GLY A 36 -37.35 6.90 -18.42
C GLY A 36 -38.59 6.11 -17.97
N ALA A 37 -38.91 6.26 -16.71
CA ALA A 37 -40.15 5.80 -16.12
C ALA A 37 -41.28 6.81 -16.38
N ASN A 38 -42.30 6.39 -17.09
CA ASN A 38 -43.64 7.01 -17.03
C ASN A 38 -44.55 6.10 -16.20
N SER A 39 -45.05 6.68 -15.12
CA SER A 39 -46.07 6.12 -14.27
C SER A 39 -47.45 6.16 -14.95
N HIS A 40 -48.17 5.03 -14.98
CA HIS A 40 -49.62 5.01 -14.84
C HIS A 40 -50.07 3.69 -14.22
N SER A 41 -50.80 3.84 -13.15
CA SER A 41 -51.56 2.83 -12.40
C SER A 41 -52.64 2.16 -13.27
N ASN A 42 -52.82 0.84 -13.12
CA ASN A 42 -54.13 0.27 -12.90
C ASN A 42 -54.02 -1.26 -12.59
N ASP A 43 -54.75 -1.63 -11.56
CA ASP A 43 -55.00 -2.99 -11.09
C ASP A 43 -55.55 -3.91 -12.16
N SER A 44 -55.03 -5.12 -12.22
CA SER A 44 -55.79 -6.38 -12.34
C SER A 44 -54.81 -7.55 -12.46
N LEU A 45 -54.94 -8.50 -11.53
CA LEU A 45 -54.27 -9.81 -11.55
C LEU A 45 -54.66 -10.62 -12.78
N PRO A 46 -53.73 -11.19 -13.53
CA PRO A 46 -54.01 -12.30 -14.42
C PRO A 46 -53.35 -13.60 -13.96
N LYS A 47 -54.17 -14.64 -14.14
CA LYS A 47 -53.89 -16.08 -13.92
C LYS A 47 -52.71 -16.61 -14.77
N ALA A 48 -52.08 -17.64 -14.19
CA ALA A 48 -51.28 -18.69 -14.85
C ALA A 48 -50.07 -18.23 -15.70
N THR A 49 -48.92 -18.37 -15.10
CA THR A 49 -47.61 -18.26 -15.70
C THR A 49 -47.39 -19.25 -16.86
N LYS A 50 -47.39 -18.75 -18.08
CA LYS A 50 -46.69 -19.42 -19.18
C LYS A 50 -45.18 -19.37 -18.83
N ALA A 51 -44.51 -20.52 -19.00
CA ALA A 51 -43.07 -20.58 -18.88
C ALA A 51 -42.46 -19.49 -19.77
N VAL A 52 -41.80 -18.51 -19.13
CA VAL A 52 -41.08 -17.44 -19.81
C VAL A 52 -39.87 -18.11 -20.46
N THR A 53 -39.91 -18.29 -21.76
CA THR A 53 -38.70 -18.65 -22.55
C THR A 53 -37.79 -17.44 -22.52
N ILE A 54 -36.77 -17.49 -21.69
CA ILE A 54 -35.74 -16.47 -21.59
C ILE A 54 -34.96 -16.52 -22.91
N ASN A 55 -34.95 -15.41 -23.65
CA ASN A 55 -34.10 -15.27 -24.82
C ASN A 55 -32.62 -15.34 -24.37
N PRO A 56 -31.79 -16.25 -24.91
CA PRO A 56 -30.39 -16.35 -24.52
C PRO A 56 -29.60 -15.04 -24.65
N GLN A 57 -30.05 -14.12 -25.51
CA GLN A 57 -29.47 -12.79 -25.68
C GLN A 57 -29.86 -11.77 -24.58
N SER A 58 -30.82 -12.09 -23.71
CA SER A 58 -31.26 -11.25 -22.59
C SER A 58 -30.63 -11.68 -21.25
N VAL A 59 -29.75 -12.68 -21.24
CA VAL A 59 -29.03 -13.10 -20.03
C VAL A 59 -27.93 -12.07 -19.74
N VAL A 60 -28.08 -11.36 -18.63
CA VAL A 60 -27.13 -10.32 -18.22
C VAL A 60 -25.86 -10.94 -17.64
N ASP A 61 -26.00 -12.09 -16.94
CA ASP A 61 -24.89 -12.87 -16.41
C ASP A 61 -25.31 -14.33 -16.19
N GLU A 62 -24.36 -15.24 -16.04
CA GLU A 62 -24.59 -16.67 -15.95
C GLU A 62 -23.81 -17.27 -14.77
N VAL A 63 -24.48 -18.08 -13.95
CA VAL A 63 -23.82 -18.85 -12.89
C VAL A 63 -23.21 -20.09 -13.51
N ILE A 64 -21.89 -20.08 -13.68
CA ILE A 64 -21.14 -21.18 -14.31
C ILE A 64 -20.73 -22.26 -13.32
N TRP A 65 -20.54 -21.88 -12.03
CA TRP A 65 -20.11 -22.79 -10.99
C TRP A 65 -20.69 -22.36 -9.64
N VAL A 66 -20.97 -23.30 -8.74
CA VAL A 66 -21.38 -23.05 -7.35
C VAL A 66 -20.53 -23.89 -6.42
N VAL A 67 -19.96 -23.26 -5.40
CA VAL A 67 -19.11 -23.90 -4.40
C VAL A 67 -19.70 -23.60 -3.01
N GLY A 68 -20.30 -24.58 -2.35
CA GLY A 68 -21.12 -24.34 -1.16
C GLY A 68 -22.30 -23.44 -1.50
N ASP A 69 -22.37 -22.27 -0.86
CA ASP A 69 -23.40 -21.25 -1.10
C ASP A 69 -22.89 -20.11 -2.01
N GLU A 70 -21.66 -20.23 -2.51
CA GLU A 70 -20.98 -19.18 -3.26
C GLU A 70 -21.07 -19.42 -4.77
N PRO A 71 -21.78 -18.58 -5.54
CA PRO A 71 -21.79 -18.64 -6.98
C PRO A 71 -20.53 -18.07 -7.60
N ILE A 72 -20.15 -18.59 -8.77
CA ILE A 72 -19.15 -18.00 -9.66
C ILE A 72 -19.86 -17.64 -10.95
N LEU A 73 -19.74 -16.39 -11.33
CA LEU A 73 -20.40 -15.84 -12.51
C LEU A 73 -19.44 -15.87 -13.71
N LYS A 74 -20.02 -15.90 -14.90
CA LYS A 74 -19.26 -15.77 -16.12
C LYS A 74 -18.51 -14.46 -16.20
N SER A 75 -19.13 -13.38 -15.72
CA SER A 75 -18.49 -12.05 -15.59
C SER A 75 -17.26 -12.06 -14.69
N ASP A 76 -17.23 -12.86 -13.62
CA ASP A 76 -16.08 -12.98 -12.73
C ASP A 76 -14.88 -13.59 -13.48
N VAL A 77 -15.13 -14.61 -14.31
CA VAL A 77 -14.09 -15.25 -15.14
C VAL A 77 -13.53 -14.29 -16.17
N GLU A 78 -14.40 -13.56 -16.86
CA GLU A 78 -13.97 -12.60 -17.89
C GLU A 78 -13.21 -11.41 -17.25
N ALA A 79 -13.65 -10.94 -16.09
CA ALA A 79 -12.94 -9.90 -15.33
C ALA A 79 -11.52 -10.36 -14.95
N MET A 80 -11.39 -11.58 -14.42
CA MET A 80 -10.08 -12.13 -14.06
C MET A 80 -9.21 -12.40 -15.29
N ARG A 81 -9.80 -12.83 -16.42
CA ARG A 81 -9.10 -12.99 -17.70
C ARG A 81 -8.51 -11.67 -18.18
N LEU A 82 -9.35 -10.64 -18.28
CA LEU A 82 -8.94 -9.30 -18.72
C LEU A 82 -7.83 -8.73 -17.83
N GLN A 83 -7.96 -8.90 -16.52
CA GLN A 83 -6.96 -8.47 -15.57
C GLN A 83 -5.61 -9.17 -15.82
N SER A 84 -5.65 -10.48 -15.99
CA SER A 84 -4.45 -11.30 -16.27
C SER A 84 -3.76 -10.91 -17.58
N GLU A 85 -4.54 -10.61 -18.61
CA GLU A 85 -4.02 -10.12 -19.89
C GLU A 85 -3.33 -8.76 -19.75
N LEU A 86 -3.94 -7.82 -19.02
CA LEU A 86 -3.37 -6.50 -18.74
C LEU A 86 -2.05 -6.60 -17.97
N GLU A 87 -1.93 -7.55 -17.06
CA GLU A 87 -0.72 -7.83 -16.26
C GLU A 87 0.31 -8.64 -17.03
N GLY A 88 -0.04 -9.18 -18.19
CA GLY A 88 0.82 -10.03 -19.01
C GLY A 88 1.10 -11.40 -18.36
N VAL A 89 0.15 -11.90 -17.57
CA VAL A 89 0.22 -13.25 -16.97
C VAL A 89 0.18 -14.30 -18.05
N LYS A 90 1.12 -15.23 -18.01
CA LYS A 90 1.14 -16.41 -18.88
C LYS A 90 0.62 -17.61 -18.11
N TRP A 91 -0.52 -18.09 -18.48
CA TRP A 91 -1.10 -19.30 -17.92
C TRP A 91 -0.34 -20.55 -18.37
N ASN A 92 -0.11 -21.48 -17.45
CA ASN A 92 0.48 -22.79 -17.78
C ASN A 92 -0.65 -23.80 -18.03
N GLY A 93 -1.40 -23.60 -19.10
CA GLY A 93 -2.56 -24.39 -19.49
C GLY A 93 -3.68 -23.52 -20.06
N ASP A 94 -4.87 -24.11 -20.16
CA ASP A 94 -6.05 -23.44 -20.70
C ASP A 94 -6.65 -22.46 -19.67
N PRO A 95 -6.66 -21.13 -19.93
CA PRO A 95 -7.25 -20.16 -19.04
C PRO A 95 -8.74 -20.39 -18.76
N ASP A 96 -9.47 -20.98 -19.71
CA ASP A 96 -10.89 -21.31 -19.58
C ASP A 96 -11.15 -22.39 -18.51
N CYS A 97 -10.14 -23.15 -18.15
CA CYS A 97 -10.19 -24.13 -17.07
C CYS A 97 -9.54 -23.59 -15.78
N ILE A 98 -8.39 -22.91 -15.91
CA ILE A 98 -7.59 -22.47 -14.76
C ILE A 98 -8.30 -21.36 -13.99
N ILE A 99 -8.86 -20.35 -14.68
CA ILE A 99 -9.49 -19.19 -14.02
C ILE A 99 -10.72 -19.61 -13.20
N PRO A 100 -11.69 -20.38 -13.75
CA PRO A 100 -12.81 -20.88 -12.95
C PRO A 100 -12.38 -21.72 -11.76
N GLU A 101 -11.35 -22.59 -11.90
CA GLU A 101 -10.83 -23.36 -10.77
C GLU A 101 -10.22 -22.48 -9.69
N GLN A 102 -9.43 -21.46 -10.05
CA GLN A 102 -8.88 -20.51 -9.07
C GLN A 102 -9.96 -19.76 -8.31
N LEU A 103 -11.01 -19.31 -9.00
CA LEU A 103 -12.18 -18.68 -8.36
C LEU A 103 -12.89 -19.67 -7.44
N ALA A 104 -13.07 -20.94 -7.86
CA ALA A 104 -13.68 -21.97 -7.04
C ALA A 104 -12.87 -22.26 -5.76
N VAL A 105 -11.55 -22.30 -5.85
CA VAL A 105 -10.66 -22.44 -4.67
C VAL A 105 -10.79 -21.24 -3.73
N GLN A 106 -10.89 -20.02 -4.26
CA GLN A 106 -11.14 -18.83 -3.43
C GLN A 106 -12.48 -18.94 -2.68
N LYS A 107 -13.55 -19.38 -3.37
CA LYS A 107 -14.87 -19.61 -2.75
C LYS A 107 -14.83 -20.66 -1.64
N LEU A 108 -14.01 -21.74 -1.76
CA LEU A 108 -13.80 -22.70 -0.67
C LEU A 108 -13.23 -22.06 0.58
N PHE A 109 -12.24 -21.17 0.43
CA PHE A 109 -11.66 -20.45 1.57
C PHE A 109 -12.66 -19.47 2.19
N LEU A 110 -13.44 -18.73 1.39
CA LEU A 110 -14.48 -17.82 1.89
C LEU A 110 -15.57 -18.58 2.63
N HIS A 111 -16.07 -19.68 2.07
CA HIS A 111 -17.04 -20.55 2.72
C HIS A 111 -16.52 -21.08 4.07
N GLN A 112 -15.25 -21.50 4.15
CA GLN A 112 -14.66 -21.93 5.41
C GLN A 112 -14.47 -20.76 6.38
N ALA A 113 -14.07 -19.58 5.91
CA ALA A 113 -13.93 -18.41 6.75
C ALA A 113 -15.25 -18.02 7.42
N ALA A 114 -16.37 -18.14 6.68
CA ALA A 114 -17.71 -17.93 7.23
C ALA A 114 -18.07 -18.99 8.30
N ILE A 115 -17.80 -20.28 8.06
CA ILE A 115 -18.00 -21.35 9.03
C ILE A 115 -17.17 -21.11 10.30
N ASP A 116 -15.93 -20.69 10.14
CA ASP A 116 -14.99 -20.44 11.23
C ASP A 116 -15.20 -19.08 11.91
N SER A 117 -16.18 -18.30 11.48
CA SER A 117 -16.50 -16.95 11.97
C SER A 117 -15.28 -16.03 11.98
N ILE A 118 -14.48 -16.09 10.92
CA ILE A 118 -13.36 -15.14 10.73
C ILE A 118 -13.97 -13.80 10.34
N ASP A 119 -13.58 -12.75 11.08
CA ASP A 119 -14.00 -11.37 10.81
C ASP A 119 -12.79 -10.48 10.60
N ILE A 120 -12.93 -9.48 9.72
CA ILE A 120 -11.92 -8.46 9.43
C ILE A 120 -12.51 -7.11 9.78
N SER A 121 -11.76 -6.31 10.52
CA SER A 121 -12.23 -4.99 10.93
C SER A 121 -12.33 -4.03 9.74
N GLU A 122 -13.36 -3.17 9.75
CA GLU A 122 -13.54 -2.13 8.72
C GLU A 122 -12.33 -1.18 8.64
N SER A 123 -11.63 -0.95 9.75
CA SER A 123 -10.40 -0.15 9.79
C SER A 123 -9.24 -0.80 9.03
N GLU A 124 -9.14 -2.12 9.08
CA GLU A 124 -8.11 -2.89 8.37
C GLU A 124 -8.39 -2.88 6.86
N ILE A 125 -9.65 -3.12 6.46
CA ILE A 125 -10.09 -3.03 5.06
C ILE A 125 -9.82 -1.64 4.51
N ALA A 126 -10.22 -0.60 5.23
CA ALA A 126 -9.99 0.79 4.83
C ALA A 126 -8.49 1.12 4.70
N SER A 127 -7.65 0.64 5.62
CA SER A 127 -6.20 0.84 5.58
C SER A 127 -5.58 0.25 4.32
N GLU A 128 -5.92 -0.98 3.96
CA GLU A 128 -5.42 -1.66 2.77
C GLU A 128 -5.86 -0.95 1.48
N ILE A 129 -7.13 -0.52 1.42
CA ILE A 129 -7.65 0.25 0.28
C ILE A 129 -6.90 1.58 0.14
N GLU A 130 -6.65 2.31 1.23
CA GLU A 130 -5.90 3.57 1.20
C GLU A 130 -4.46 3.37 0.73
N GLN A 131 -3.78 2.31 1.17
CA GLN A 131 -2.45 1.99 0.70
C GLN A 131 -2.43 1.76 -0.83
N GLN A 132 -3.41 1.03 -1.36
CA GLN A 132 -3.54 0.79 -2.79
C GLN A 132 -3.84 2.06 -3.58
N ILE A 133 -4.75 2.90 -3.08
CA ILE A 133 -5.10 4.18 -3.72
C ILE A 133 -3.87 5.11 -3.71
N ASN A 134 -3.15 5.20 -2.59
CA ASN A 134 -1.94 6.01 -2.49
C ASN A 134 -0.85 5.52 -3.44
N TYR A 135 -0.69 4.23 -3.59
CA TYR A 135 0.22 3.64 -4.58
C TYR A 135 -0.14 4.08 -6.00
N TRP A 136 -1.42 4.00 -6.39
CA TRP A 136 -1.87 4.46 -7.71
C TRP A 136 -1.67 5.97 -7.90
N ILE A 137 -1.94 6.78 -6.88
CA ILE A 137 -1.71 8.23 -6.92
C ILE A 137 -0.23 8.53 -7.17
N GLN A 138 0.68 7.80 -6.51
CA GLN A 138 2.13 7.96 -6.73
C GLN A 138 2.54 7.58 -8.16
N GLN A 139 1.97 6.52 -8.74
CA GLN A 139 2.26 6.09 -10.10
C GLN A 139 1.70 7.04 -11.16
N ILE A 140 0.51 7.56 -10.96
CA ILE A 140 -0.22 8.43 -11.92
C ILE A 140 0.17 9.89 -11.72
N GLY A 141 0.61 10.27 -10.51
CA GLY A 141 1.14 11.58 -10.17
C GLY A 141 0.20 12.48 -9.38
N SER A 142 -1.12 12.27 -9.39
CA SER A 142 -2.07 12.98 -8.50
C SER A 142 -3.41 12.27 -8.37
N LYS A 143 -4.16 12.64 -7.31
CA LYS A 143 -5.51 12.16 -7.06
C LYS A 143 -6.46 12.49 -8.23
N GLU A 144 -6.41 13.72 -8.73
CA GLU A 144 -7.27 14.21 -9.81
C GLU A 144 -7.03 13.41 -11.10
N LYS A 145 -5.77 13.11 -11.41
CA LYS A 145 -5.43 12.27 -12.56
C LYS A 145 -5.92 10.84 -12.39
N LEU A 146 -5.92 10.31 -11.17
CA LEU A 146 -6.48 8.99 -10.90
C LEU A 146 -8.00 9.00 -11.10
N GLU A 147 -8.70 10.01 -10.58
CA GLU A 147 -10.16 10.18 -10.75
C GLU A 147 -10.53 10.36 -12.24
N GLU A 148 -9.76 11.15 -13.00
CA GLU A 148 -9.93 11.33 -14.45
C GLU A 148 -9.69 10.02 -15.21
N TYR A 149 -8.60 9.31 -14.90
CA TYR A 149 -8.26 8.03 -15.53
C TYR A 149 -9.32 6.96 -15.29
N ARG A 150 -9.81 6.86 -14.05
CA ARG A 150 -10.84 5.89 -13.63
C ARG A 150 -12.25 6.35 -13.98
N ARG A 151 -12.44 7.63 -14.30
CA ARG A 151 -13.76 8.28 -14.46
C ARG A 151 -14.67 8.10 -13.25
N GLN A 152 -14.09 8.07 -12.07
CA GLN A 152 -14.74 7.81 -10.79
C GLN A 152 -14.09 8.64 -9.69
N SER A 153 -14.88 9.09 -8.72
CA SER A 153 -14.32 9.72 -7.53
C SER A 153 -13.60 8.69 -6.66
N ILE A 154 -12.65 9.12 -5.84
CA ILE A 154 -11.96 8.25 -4.87
C ILE A 154 -12.96 7.52 -3.96
N THR A 155 -14.06 8.19 -3.59
CA THR A 155 -15.10 7.56 -2.77
C THR A 155 -15.77 6.39 -3.48
N GLN A 156 -16.07 6.54 -4.77
CA GLN A 156 -16.62 5.45 -5.59
C GLN A 156 -15.60 4.32 -5.77
N ILE A 157 -14.34 4.65 -5.99
CA ILE A 157 -13.26 3.66 -6.09
C ILE A 157 -13.16 2.85 -4.78
N ARG A 158 -13.19 3.51 -3.61
CA ARG A 158 -13.20 2.83 -2.30
C ARG A 158 -14.36 1.86 -2.14
N GLN A 159 -15.57 2.33 -2.48
CA GLN A 159 -16.77 1.49 -2.38
C GLN A 159 -16.69 0.25 -3.27
N GLN A 160 -16.19 0.40 -4.49
CA GLN A 160 -16.02 -0.74 -5.39
C GLN A 160 -14.97 -1.74 -4.91
N MET A 161 -13.89 -1.25 -4.30
CA MET A 161 -12.81 -2.11 -3.82
C MET A 161 -13.14 -2.83 -2.50
N HIS A 162 -14.15 -2.35 -1.76
CA HIS A 162 -14.42 -2.79 -0.40
C HIS A 162 -14.60 -4.31 -0.29
N ASP A 163 -15.52 -4.87 -1.06
CA ASP A 163 -15.86 -6.30 -0.95
C ASP A 163 -14.73 -7.20 -1.47
N ASP A 164 -14.02 -6.76 -2.50
CA ASP A 164 -12.86 -7.48 -3.03
C ASP A 164 -11.73 -7.53 -2.00
N PHE A 165 -11.45 -6.41 -1.34
CA PHE A 165 -10.43 -6.34 -0.30
C PHE A 165 -10.83 -7.13 0.94
N LYS A 166 -12.09 -7.06 1.36
CA LYS A 166 -12.64 -7.87 2.45
C LYS A 166 -12.47 -9.36 2.16
N ASN A 167 -12.88 -9.82 0.97
CA ASN A 167 -12.76 -11.22 0.57
C ASN A 167 -11.30 -11.67 0.53
N ARG A 168 -10.39 -10.84 0.00
CA ARG A 168 -8.96 -11.12 -0.02
C ARG A 168 -8.38 -11.28 1.38
N LEU A 169 -8.70 -10.37 2.29
CA LEU A 169 -8.24 -10.42 3.68
C LEU A 169 -8.80 -11.65 4.41
N LEU A 170 -10.09 -11.99 4.22
CA LEU A 170 -10.70 -13.20 4.76
C LEU A 170 -9.98 -14.47 4.28
N ILE A 171 -9.68 -14.57 2.98
CA ILE A 171 -8.94 -15.71 2.42
C ILE A 171 -7.54 -15.77 3.01
N GLN A 172 -6.86 -14.64 3.14
CA GLN A 172 -5.51 -14.56 3.69
C GLN A 172 -5.48 -15.01 5.16
N GLU A 173 -6.40 -14.50 5.97
CA GLU A 173 -6.48 -14.86 7.39
C GLU A 173 -6.90 -16.32 7.57
N MET A 174 -7.80 -16.84 6.72
CA MET A 174 -8.16 -18.25 6.71
C MET A 174 -6.94 -19.14 6.39
N LYS A 175 -6.18 -18.82 5.35
CA LYS A 175 -4.95 -19.55 5.01
C LYS A 175 -3.95 -19.51 6.16
N LYS A 176 -3.74 -18.34 6.76
CA LYS A 176 -2.85 -18.15 7.90
C LYS A 176 -3.27 -18.99 9.10
N LYS A 177 -4.57 -19.02 9.43
CA LYS A 177 -5.15 -19.86 10.50
C LYS A 177 -4.88 -21.35 10.25
N LEU A 178 -5.08 -21.80 9.01
CA LEU A 178 -4.87 -23.21 8.63
C LEU A 178 -3.42 -23.68 8.79
N VAL A 179 -2.46 -22.80 8.51
CA VAL A 179 -1.03 -23.15 8.50
C VAL A 179 -0.27 -22.69 9.75
N LYS A 180 -0.94 -22.11 10.75
CA LYS A 180 -0.29 -21.50 11.93
C LYS A 180 0.54 -22.50 12.74
N ASP A 181 0.07 -23.73 12.84
CA ASP A 181 0.67 -24.77 13.67
C ASP A 181 1.70 -25.62 12.89
N ILE A 182 1.91 -25.32 11.60
CA ILE A 182 2.90 -26.02 10.79
C ILE A 182 4.29 -25.50 11.17
N THR A 183 5.11 -26.41 11.67
CA THR A 183 6.49 -26.15 12.03
C THR A 183 7.43 -27.11 11.32
N VAL A 184 8.68 -26.69 11.15
CA VAL A 184 9.75 -27.50 10.54
C VAL A 184 10.89 -27.68 11.54
N THR A 185 11.35 -28.91 11.66
CA THR A 185 12.49 -29.25 12.52
C THR A 185 13.81 -29.07 11.77
N PRO A 186 14.94 -28.93 12.47
CA PRO A 186 16.26 -28.91 11.83
C PRO A 186 16.55 -30.16 10.99
N GLY A 187 15.99 -31.31 11.40
CA GLY A 187 16.09 -32.55 10.63
C GLY A 187 15.36 -32.53 9.29
N ASP A 188 14.19 -31.86 9.25
CA ASP A 188 13.42 -31.71 8.00
C ASP A 188 14.17 -30.82 7.02
N VAL A 189 14.74 -29.69 7.52
CA VAL A 189 15.54 -28.79 6.69
C VAL A 189 16.76 -29.51 6.11
N ARG A 190 17.45 -30.31 6.92
CA ARG A 190 18.62 -31.07 6.47
C ARG A 190 18.23 -32.10 5.42
N ARG A 191 17.22 -32.94 5.67
CA ARG A 191 16.73 -33.93 4.71
C ARG A 191 16.32 -33.30 3.38
N TYR A 192 15.60 -32.15 3.46
CA TYR A 192 15.22 -31.43 2.26
C TYR A 192 16.44 -30.97 1.45
N PHE A 193 17.41 -30.33 2.13
CA PHE A 193 18.63 -29.82 1.50
C PHE A 193 19.43 -30.95 0.84
N GLU A 194 19.62 -32.06 1.54
CA GLU A 194 20.31 -33.25 1.04
C GLU A 194 19.60 -33.94 -0.13
N SER A 195 18.27 -33.78 -0.23
CA SER A 195 17.48 -34.33 -1.32
C SER A 195 17.52 -33.49 -2.60
N LEU A 196 18.04 -32.25 -2.53
CA LEU A 196 18.08 -31.37 -3.70
C LEU A 196 19.20 -31.75 -4.65
N PRO A 197 18.90 -31.87 -5.96
CA PRO A 197 19.94 -31.87 -6.99
C PRO A 197 20.78 -30.59 -6.90
N ALA A 198 22.08 -30.67 -7.20
CA ALA A 198 23.00 -29.54 -7.11
C ALA A 198 22.52 -28.28 -7.86
N ASP A 199 21.83 -28.48 -8.99
CA ASP A 199 21.27 -27.39 -9.78
C ASP A 199 20.02 -26.74 -9.16
N SER A 200 19.34 -27.48 -8.27
CA SER A 200 18.11 -27.06 -7.60
C SER A 200 18.35 -26.43 -6.22
N VAL A 201 19.59 -26.39 -5.75
CA VAL A 201 19.93 -25.69 -4.51
C VAL A 201 19.59 -24.22 -4.65
N PRO A 202 18.78 -23.63 -3.72
CA PRO A 202 18.39 -22.24 -3.77
C PRO A 202 19.60 -21.31 -3.82
N THR A 203 19.50 -20.26 -4.64
CA THR A 203 20.51 -19.19 -4.61
C THR A 203 20.08 -18.14 -3.60
N VAL A 204 20.91 -17.88 -2.60
CA VAL A 204 20.77 -16.77 -1.67
C VAL A 204 21.21 -15.52 -2.40
N PRO A 205 20.35 -14.50 -2.52
CA PRO A 205 20.73 -13.25 -3.19
C PRO A 205 21.75 -12.48 -2.34
N THR A 206 22.49 -11.59 -2.99
CA THR A 206 23.38 -10.65 -2.28
C THR A 206 22.62 -9.92 -1.17
N THR A 207 23.17 -9.95 0.03
CA THR A 207 22.67 -9.21 1.19
C THR A 207 23.74 -8.25 1.70
N VAL A 208 23.28 -7.13 2.25
CA VAL A 208 24.15 -6.08 2.80
C VAL A 208 23.67 -5.67 4.19
N GLU A 209 24.60 -5.25 5.04
CA GLU A 209 24.33 -4.54 6.28
C GLU A 209 24.84 -3.12 6.13
N VAL A 210 23.98 -2.15 6.41
CA VAL A 210 24.25 -0.73 6.13
C VAL A 210 24.05 0.09 7.40
N GLU A 211 24.99 1.00 7.64
CA GLU A 211 24.89 2.01 8.68
C GLU A 211 24.65 3.37 7.99
N ILE A 212 23.77 4.21 8.56
CA ILE A 212 23.38 5.50 8.01
C ILE A 212 23.48 6.62 9.05
N ILE A 213 23.94 7.78 8.63
CA ILE A 213 23.81 9.04 9.37
C ILE A 213 22.97 9.99 8.51
N THR A 214 21.92 10.54 9.08
CA THR A 214 21.09 11.54 8.42
C THR A 214 21.12 12.86 9.17
N MET A 215 21.15 13.96 8.42
CA MET A 215 20.93 15.30 8.96
C MET A 215 19.75 15.95 8.25
N LEU A 216 18.79 16.43 9.06
CA LEU A 216 17.62 17.17 8.56
C LEU A 216 18.00 18.63 8.35
N PRO A 217 17.88 19.18 7.14
CA PRO A 217 18.02 20.62 6.91
C PRO A 217 16.95 21.36 7.72
N ARG A 218 17.35 22.15 8.71
CA ARG A 218 16.43 22.88 9.60
C ARG A 218 16.04 24.18 8.95
N VAL A 219 14.73 24.40 8.86
CA VAL A 219 14.18 25.66 8.37
C VAL A 219 14.80 26.83 9.16
N SER A 220 15.22 27.88 8.46
CA SER A 220 15.77 29.08 9.11
C SER A 220 14.68 29.82 9.91
N GLN A 221 15.10 30.52 10.97
CA GLN A 221 14.18 31.36 11.75
C GLN A 221 13.60 32.50 10.91
N GLU A 222 14.31 32.95 9.90
CA GLU A 222 13.88 33.96 8.94
C GLU A 222 12.70 33.47 8.10
N GLU A 223 12.78 32.23 7.60
CA GLU A 223 11.72 31.64 6.80
C GLU A 223 10.47 31.36 7.67
N ILE A 224 10.67 30.91 8.92
CA ILE A 224 9.59 30.78 9.89
C ILE A 224 8.94 32.14 10.16
N ALA A 225 9.72 33.18 10.35
CA ALA A 225 9.23 34.53 10.57
C ALA A 225 8.45 35.07 9.37
N LYS A 226 8.92 34.81 8.15
CA LYS A 226 8.25 35.15 6.90
C LYS A 226 6.87 34.48 6.81
N VAL A 227 6.80 33.17 7.00
CA VAL A 227 5.53 32.43 7.02
C VAL A 227 4.56 32.96 8.06
N LYS A 228 5.07 33.26 9.29
CA LYS A 228 4.24 33.84 10.34
C LYS A 228 3.77 35.24 9.99
N ASN A 229 4.58 36.05 9.30
CA ASN A 229 4.19 37.39 8.85
C ASN A 229 3.14 37.32 7.73
N ASP A 230 3.30 36.38 6.76
CA ASP A 230 2.29 36.14 5.74
C ASP A 230 0.92 35.81 6.36
N LEU A 231 0.90 34.91 7.35
CA LEU A 231 -0.34 34.54 8.04
C LEU A 231 -0.95 35.68 8.84
N ARG A 232 -0.12 36.59 9.43
CA ARG A 232 -0.61 37.82 10.07
C ARG A 232 -1.21 38.78 9.05
N ASP A 233 -0.54 38.99 7.91
CA ASP A 233 -1.07 39.81 6.84
C ASP A 233 -2.42 39.28 6.36
N TYR A 234 -2.55 37.95 6.15
CA TYR A 234 -3.83 37.34 5.76
C TYR A 234 -4.92 37.59 6.81
N THR A 235 -4.58 37.45 8.08
CA THR A 235 -5.51 37.75 9.19
C THR A 235 -5.97 39.21 9.16
N ASP A 236 -5.03 40.16 9.00
CA ASP A 236 -5.31 41.59 8.96
C ASP A 236 -6.19 41.99 7.79
N ARG A 237 -5.91 41.45 6.59
CA ARG A 237 -6.69 41.73 5.37
C ARG A 237 -8.12 41.24 5.48
N VAL A 238 -8.33 40.05 6.07
CA VAL A 238 -9.68 39.52 6.32
C VAL A 238 -10.40 40.36 7.37
N THR A 239 -9.73 40.72 8.45
CA THR A 239 -10.30 41.48 9.55
C THR A 239 -10.70 42.91 9.13
N LYS A 240 -9.92 43.53 8.23
CA LYS A 240 -10.25 44.83 7.62
C LYS A 240 -11.33 44.74 6.52
N GLY A 241 -11.74 43.52 6.15
CA GLY A 241 -12.75 43.33 5.08
C GLY A 241 -12.22 43.53 3.65
N GLU A 242 -10.90 43.60 3.47
CA GLU A 242 -10.27 43.78 2.16
C GLU A 242 -10.46 42.53 1.24
N THR A 243 -10.58 41.36 1.86
CA THR A 243 -10.79 40.07 1.16
C THR A 243 -11.44 39.05 2.06
N SER A 244 -11.95 37.97 1.49
CA SER A 244 -12.49 36.86 2.29
C SER A 244 -11.41 35.84 2.67
N PHE A 245 -11.58 35.17 3.83
CA PHE A 245 -10.73 34.07 4.24
C PHE A 245 -10.66 32.96 3.17
N ALA A 246 -11.82 32.62 2.58
CA ALA A 246 -11.91 31.60 1.53
C ALA A 246 -11.08 31.96 0.28
N THR A 247 -11.05 33.27 -0.09
CA THR A 247 -10.24 33.73 -1.22
C THR A 247 -8.74 33.55 -0.93
N LEU A 248 -8.28 33.96 0.25
CA LEU A 248 -6.88 33.79 0.64
C LEU A 248 -6.50 32.31 0.77
N ALA A 249 -7.40 31.47 1.28
CA ALA A 249 -7.16 30.02 1.36
C ALA A 249 -6.98 29.41 -0.04
N ARG A 250 -7.80 29.79 -1.02
CA ARG A 250 -7.64 29.32 -2.41
C ARG A 250 -6.32 29.76 -3.05
N LEU A 251 -5.86 30.94 -2.73
CA LEU A 251 -4.65 31.52 -3.34
C LEU A 251 -3.37 31.08 -2.66
N TYR A 252 -3.37 30.92 -1.35
CA TYR A 252 -2.14 30.80 -0.57
C TYR A 252 -2.07 29.59 0.35
N SER A 253 -3.17 28.87 0.60
CA SER A 253 -3.12 27.69 1.44
C SER A 253 -2.38 26.54 0.73
N GLU A 254 -1.42 25.97 1.45
CA GLU A 254 -0.64 24.81 1.02
C GLU A 254 -1.25 23.48 1.51
N ASP A 255 -2.53 23.52 1.99
CA ASP A 255 -3.28 22.31 2.30
C ASP A 255 -3.97 21.77 1.04
N PRO A 256 -3.53 20.63 0.48
CA PRO A 256 -4.10 20.11 -0.76
C PRO A 256 -5.56 19.66 -0.59
N GLY A 257 -5.98 19.34 0.62
CA GLY A 257 -7.32 18.82 0.93
C GLY A 257 -8.41 19.89 0.94
N SER A 258 -8.10 21.09 1.39
CA SER A 258 -9.11 22.14 1.62
C SER A 258 -8.87 23.44 0.85
N ALA A 259 -7.65 23.70 0.35
CA ALA A 259 -7.30 24.95 -0.32
C ALA A 259 -8.28 25.34 -1.43
N ARG A 260 -8.62 24.41 -2.35
CA ARG A 260 -9.54 24.62 -3.48
C ARG A 260 -10.97 24.94 -3.02
N GLN A 261 -11.35 24.44 -1.85
CA GLN A 261 -12.65 24.68 -1.22
C GLN A 261 -12.64 25.91 -0.31
N GLY A 262 -11.62 26.79 -0.43
CA GLY A 262 -11.48 27.97 0.42
C GLY A 262 -11.07 27.68 1.84
N GLY A 263 -10.30 26.60 2.03
CA GLY A 263 -9.82 26.15 3.33
C GLY A 263 -10.86 25.39 4.15
N GLU A 264 -12.06 25.15 3.62
CA GLU A 264 -13.19 24.56 4.34
C GLU A 264 -12.99 23.06 4.57
N MET A 265 -13.18 22.65 5.82
CA MET A 265 -13.19 21.27 6.28
C MET A 265 -14.59 20.95 6.80
N ASP A 266 -15.10 19.76 6.49
CA ASP A 266 -16.43 19.34 6.92
C ASP A 266 -16.49 19.07 8.42
N TYR A 267 -17.68 18.80 8.98
CA TYR A 267 -17.87 18.54 10.40
C TYR A 267 -16.99 17.38 10.87
N THR A 268 -15.95 17.72 11.64
CA THR A 268 -14.89 16.80 12.03
C THR A 268 -14.78 16.76 13.55
N GLY A 269 -14.66 15.57 14.11
CA GLY A 269 -14.47 15.34 15.54
C GLY A 269 -13.03 15.62 15.98
N ARG A 270 -12.86 15.88 17.28
CA ARG A 270 -11.58 16.29 17.87
C ARG A 270 -10.42 15.34 17.58
N GLY A 271 -10.64 14.03 17.59
CA GLY A 271 -9.60 13.02 17.41
C GLY A 271 -9.08 12.88 15.98
N MET A 272 -9.70 13.56 15.02
CA MET A 272 -9.29 13.53 13.60
C MET A 272 -8.34 14.68 13.23
N PHE A 273 -8.11 15.61 14.14
CA PHE A 273 -7.18 16.74 13.96
C PHE A 273 -5.87 16.49 14.70
N ASP A 274 -4.81 17.17 14.25
CA ASP A 274 -3.61 17.37 15.06
C ASP A 274 -4.00 17.96 16.44
N PRO A 275 -3.41 17.50 17.55
CA PRO A 275 -3.77 17.95 18.89
C PRO A 275 -3.71 19.48 19.09
N ALA A 276 -2.70 20.15 18.51
CA ALA A 276 -2.56 21.62 18.62
C ALA A 276 -3.63 22.34 17.80
N PHE A 277 -3.93 21.84 16.59
CA PHE A 277 -5.01 22.34 15.76
C PHE A 277 -6.37 22.16 16.44
N ALA A 278 -6.65 20.94 16.95
CA ALA A 278 -7.88 20.62 17.68
C ALA A 278 -8.09 21.52 18.88
N ALA A 279 -7.03 21.76 19.68
CA ALA A 279 -7.11 22.62 20.86
C ALA A 279 -7.60 24.02 20.53
N VAL A 280 -7.16 24.58 19.39
CA VAL A 280 -7.59 25.90 18.94
C VAL A 280 -8.95 25.88 18.28
N ALA A 281 -9.18 24.97 17.31
CA ALA A 281 -10.42 24.88 16.55
C ALA A 281 -11.67 24.70 17.44
N PHE A 282 -11.57 23.86 18.46
CA PHE A 282 -12.67 23.61 19.42
C PHE A 282 -12.90 24.75 20.43
N ASN A 283 -11.90 25.60 20.65
CA ASN A 283 -12.03 26.76 21.53
C ASN A 283 -12.54 28.02 20.81
N LEU A 284 -12.59 28.02 19.47
CA LEU A 284 -13.19 29.13 18.73
C LEU A 284 -14.71 29.18 19.01
N THR A 285 -15.23 30.37 19.31
CA THR A 285 -16.66 30.59 19.58
C THR A 285 -17.29 31.59 18.62
N ASP A 286 -16.49 32.45 17.98
CA ASP A 286 -16.96 33.53 17.12
C ASP A 286 -16.53 33.26 15.67
N PRO A 287 -17.48 33.05 14.74
CA PRO A 287 -17.17 32.78 13.31
C PRO A 287 -16.48 33.97 12.61
N LYS A 288 -16.55 35.18 13.19
CA LYS A 288 -15.90 36.37 12.63
C LYS A 288 -14.43 36.46 13.00
N LYS A 289 -14.01 35.76 14.04
CA LYS A 289 -12.64 35.83 14.54
C LYS A 289 -11.77 34.73 13.87
N ILE A 290 -10.55 35.13 13.55
CA ILE A 290 -9.50 34.22 13.10
C ILE A 290 -8.62 33.88 14.32
N SER A 291 -8.18 32.62 14.39
CA SER A 291 -7.29 32.16 15.45
C SER A 291 -5.95 32.90 15.43
N LYS A 292 -5.22 32.83 16.56
CA LYS A 292 -3.77 33.01 16.52
C LYS A 292 -3.14 31.94 15.64
N ILE A 293 -1.89 32.17 15.21
CA ILE A 293 -1.13 31.17 14.45
C ILE A 293 -0.94 29.91 15.30
N VAL A 294 -1.28 28.77 14.72
CA VAL A 294 -1.14 27.44 15.32
C VAL A 294 -0.01 26.70 14.61
N GLU A 295 0.92 26.17 15.37
CA GLU A 295 2.00 25.33 14.86
C GLU A 295 1.64 23.84 15.03
N THR A 296 1.75 23.07 13.96
CA THR A 296 1.53 21.63 13.93
C THR A 296 2.68 20.93 13.21
N GLU A 297 2.68 19.61 13.16
CA GLU A 297 3.65 18.87 12.35
C GLU A 297 3.55 19.18 10.84
N PHE A 298 2.41 19.68 10.37
CA PHE A 298 2.16 20.03 8.96
C PHE A 298 2.64 21.43 8.59
N GLY A 299 2.87 22.32 9.56
CA GLY A 299 3.26 23.70 9.35
C GLY A 299 2.51 24.68 10.25
N TYR A 300 2.32 25.91 9.76
CA TYR A 300 1.67 27.01 10.49
C TYR A 300 0.27 27.26 9.92
N HIS A 301 -0.71 27.34 10.81
CA HIS A 301 -2.12 27.51 10.45
C HIS A 301 -2.73 28.75 11.06
N ILE A 302 -3.70 29.35 10.36
CA ILE A 302 -4.74 30.20 10.95
C ILE A 302 -6.09 29.53 10.66
N ILE A 303 -7.01 29.63 11.63
CA ILE A 303 -8.26 28.87 11.63
C ILE A 303 -9.42 29.86 11.84
N GLN A 304 -10.50 29.68 11.07
CA GLN A 304 -11.76 30.39 11.26
C GLN A 304 -12.89 29.37 11.48
N LEU A 305 -13.71 29.60 12.49
CA LEU A 305 -14.89 28.78 12.75
C LEU A 305 -15.96 29.07 11.69
N ILE A 306 -16.63 28.04 11.20
CA ILE A 306 -17.84 28.15 10.39
C ILE A 306 -19.06 27.81 11.24
N ASP A 307 -19.06 26.63 11.86
CA ASP A 307 -20.19 26.13 12.67
C ASP A 307 -19.72 25.06 13.67
N LYS A 308 -20.54 24.84 14.70
CA LYS A 308 -20.36 23.77 15.70
C LYS A 308 -21.61 22.94 15.84
N ARG A 309 -21.47 21.60 15.86
CA ARG A 309 -22.58 20.67 16.08
C ARG A 309 -22.15 19.57 17.05
N GLY A 310 -22.63 19.68 18.29
CA GLY A 310 -22.27 18.73 19.33
C GLY A 310 -20.76 18.68 19.55
N ASP A 311 -20.18 17.50 19.34
CA ASP A 311 -18.75 17.19 19.47
C ASP A 311 -17.93 17.42 18.19
N LYS A 312 -18.53 18.01 17.14
CA LYS A 312 -17.91 18.28 15.84
C LYS A 312 -17.84 19.77 15.54
N VAL A 313 -16.77 20.16 14.85
CA VAL A 313 -16.57 21.53 14.35
C VAL A 313 -16.44 21.53 12.84
N LYS A 314 -16.99 22.55 12.20
CA LYS A 314 -16.77 22.90 10.81
C LYS A 314 -15.95 24.17 10.78
N VAL A 315 -14.74 24.11 10.17
CA VAL A 315 -13.77 25.21 10.17
C VAL A 315 -13.23 25.48 8.77
N ARG A 316 -12.61 26.63 8.61
CA ARG A 316 -11.69 26.92 7.50
C ARG A 316 -10.31 27.13 8.06
N HIS A 317 -9.29 26.73 7.30
CA HIS A 317 -7.92 27.02 7.65
C HIS A 317 -7.08 27.44 6.45
N ILE A 318 -6.00 28.14 6.74
CA ILE A 318 -4.91 28.40 5.79
C ILE A 318 -3.67 27.76 6.38
N LEU A 319 -3.08 26.83 5.65
CA LEU A 319 -1.80 26.21 5.99
C LEU A 319 -0.69 26.89 5.19
N ARG A 320 0.39 27.26 5.87
CA ARG A 320 1.65 27.68 5.25
C ARG A 320 2.78 26.83 5.80
N LYS A 321 3.64 26.35 4.90
CA LYS A 321 4.80 25.55 5.24
C LYS A 321 6.06 26.38 5.02
N PRO A 322 6.94 26.50 6.02
CA PRO A 322 8.22 27.12 5.77
C PRO A 322 9.05 26.23 4.83
N VAL A 323 9.61 26.82 3.80
CA VAL A 323 10.39 26.11 2.79
C VAL A 323 11.84 26.00 3.25
N VAL A 324 12.40 24.80 3.11
CA VAL A 324 13.83 24.62 3.27
C VAL A 324 14.51 25.18 2.05
N SER A 325 15.27 26.30 2.20
CA SER A 325 15.97 26.90 1.07
C SER A 325 17.14 26.04 0.62
N ALA A 326 17.58 26.22 -0.65
CA ALA A 326 18.72 25.50 -1.19
C ALA A 326 20.01 25.80 -0.39
N GLU A 327 20.15 27.01 0.14
CA GLU A 327 21.29 27.41 0.98
C GLU A 327 21.32 26.60 2.28
N VAL A 328 20.17 26.33 2.90
CA VAL A 328 20.09 25.51 4.13
C VAL A 328 20.41 24.04 3.84
N VAL A 329 19.98 23.53 2.72
CA VAL A 329 20.35 22.17 2.28
C VAL A 329 21.85 22.08 2.07
N GLU A 330 22.45 23.05 1.36
CA GLU A 330 23.89 23.07 1.10
C GLU A 330 24.69 23.26 2.40
N ALA A 331 24.26 24.13 3.31
CA ALA A 331 24.90 24.29 4.61
C ALA A 331 24.84 22.97 5.43
N THR A 332 23.76 22.21 5.33
CA THR A 332 23.63 20.92 5.99
C THR A 332 24.54 19.88 5.34
N ARG A 333 24.63 19.90 4.01
CA ARG A 333 25.54 19.05 3.23
C ARG A 333 27.00 19.30 3.63
N VAL A 334 27.43 20.57 3.70
CA VAL A 334 28.79 20.95 4.11
C VAL A 334 29.10 20.50 5.55
N LYS A 335 28.12 20.61 6.48
CA LYS A 335 28.31 20.09 7.86
C LYS A 335 28.50 18.57 7.86
N LEU A 336 27.72 17.85 7.10
CA LEU A 336 27.82 16.39 7.01
C LEU A 336 29.10 15.96 6.30
N ASP A 337 29.57 16.74 5.32
CA ASP A 337 30.84 16.50 4.63
C ASP A 337 32.04 16.74 5.55
N SER A 338 31.99 17.77 6.39
CA SER A 338 32.99 17.99 7.45
C SER A 338 33.04 16.81 8.44
N LEU A 339 31.85 16.33 8.87
CA LEU A 339 31.75 15.15 9.73
C LEU A 339 32.33 13.91 9.05
N LEU A 340 32.02 13.71 7.76
CA LEU A 340 32.57 12.61 6.96
C LEU A 340 34.09 12.65 6.91
N THR A 341 34.66 13.84 6.74
CA THR A 341 36.13 14.06 6.74
C THR A 341 36.71 13.65 8.11
N ASP A 342 36.10 14.12 9.20
CA ASP A 342 36.54 13.78 10.56
C ASP A 342 36.48 12.28 10.86
N ILE A 343 35.46 11.56 10.35
CA ILE A 343 35.35 10.11 10.44
C ILE A 343 36.45 9.44 9.63
N ARG A 344 36.72 9.89 8.39
CA ARG A 344 37.79 9.36 7.51
C ARG A 344 39.15 9.56 8.11
N ASP A 345 39.37 10.67 8.80
CA ASP A 345 40.60 10.98 9.53
C ASP A 345 40.76 10.21 10.83
N GLY A 346 39.74 9.39 11.22
CA GLY A 346 39.79 8.55 12.41
C GLY A 346 39.62 9.29 13.73
N LYS A 347 39.07 10.53 13.72
CA LYS A 347 38.82 11.29 14.96
C LYS A 347 37.73 10.64 15.84
N PHE A 348 36.77 9.97 15.20
CA PHE A 348 35.73 9.15 15.84
C PHE A 348 35.21 8.10 14.87
N THR A 349 34.51 7.09 15.41
CA THR A 349 33.94 6.04 14.58
C THR A 349 32.65 6.51 13.90
N PHE A 350 32.24 5.83 12.83
CA PHE A 350 30.95 6.10 12.18
C PHE A 350 29.80 5.88 13.16
N GLU A 351 29.90 4.83 13.98
CA GLU A 351 28.91 4.42 14.96
C GLU A 351 28.72 5.47 16.07
N ASP A 352 29.83 6.07 16.55
CA ASP A 352 29.80 7.15 17.55
C ASP A 352 29.19 8.42 16.92
N ALA A 353 29.60 8.76 15.72
CA ALA A 353 29.02 9.89 14.99
C ALA A 353 27.51 9.70 14.75
N ALA A 354 27.08 8.50 14.36
CA ALA A 354 25.67 8.19 14.18
C ALA A 354 24.86 8.39 15.46
N PHE A 355 25.39 7.89 16.58
CA PHE A 355 24.72 7.98 17.87
C PHE A 355 24.54 9.44 18.35
N HIS A 356 25.54 10.31 18.14
CA HIS A 356 25.52 11.66 18.65
C HIS A 356 24.91 12.69 17.67
N VAL A 357 25.00 12.47 16.38
CA VAL A 357 24.72 13.53 15.36
C VAL A 357 23.53 13.19 14.48
N SER A 358 23.20 11.92 14.25
CA SER A 358 22.09 11.55 13.37
C SER A 358 20.74 12.08 13.85
N ASP A 359 19.98 12.70 12.97
CA ASP A 359 18.60 13.14 13.25
C ASP A 359 17.57 12.00 13.14
N ASP A 360 17.92 10.88 12.54
CA ASP A 360 17.07 9.69 12.51
C ASP A 360 17.16 8.92 13.82
N LYS A 361 16.07 8.96 14.61
CA LYS A 361 16.04 8.37 15.95
C LYS A 361 16.13 6.84 15.93
N ASP A 362 15.62 6.21 14.88
CA ASP A 362 15.53 4.76 14.82
C ASP A 362 16.90 4.14 14.59
N THR A 363 17.65 4.64 13.62
CA THR A 363 19.03 4.19 13.36
C THR A 363 20.03 4.75 14.35
N ARG A 364 19.84 6.01 14.83
CA ARG A 364 20.71 6.65 15.82
C ARG A 364 20.88 5.79 17.06
N ASN A 365 19.78 5.32 17.65
CA ASN A 365 19.80 4.48 18.86
C ASN A 365 20.47 3.12 18.62
N ASN A 366 20.57 2.71 17.36
CA ASN A 366 21.24 1.48 16.91
C ASN A 366 22.61 1.78 16.28
N LYS A 367 23.26 2.90 16.68
CA LYS A 367 24.58 3.33 16.20
C LYS A 367 24.69 3.41 14.68
N GLY A 368 23.63 3.88 14.04
CA GLY A 368 23.51 4.02 12.59
C GLY A 368 23.02 2.77 11.86
N LEU A 369 23.02 1.58 12.49
CA LEU A 369 22.64 0.34 11.83
C LEU A 369 21.17 0.35 11.41
N MET A 370 20.94 0.20 10.12
CA MET A 370 19.60 0.09 9.54
C MET A 370 18.98 -1.28 9.87
N VAL A 371 17.68 -1.32 9.98
CA VAL A 371 16.92 -2.53 10.31
C VAL A 371 15.81 -2.75 9.29
N ASN A 372 15.77 -3.96 8.78
CA ASN A 372 14.75 -4.45 7.87
C ASN A 372 13.70 -5.26 8.63
N ASN A 373 12.43 -4.99 8.37
CA ASN A 373 11.30 -5.74 8.94
C ASN A 373 10.66 -6.59 7.83
N VAL A 374 11.20 -7.77 7.60
CA VAL A 374 10.67 -8.71 6.61
C VAL A 374 9.95 -9.85 7.34
N ASN A 375 8.71 -10.12 6.97
CA ASN A 375 7.89 -11.21 7.53
C ASN A 375 7.75 -11.19 9.07
N ASN A 376 7.67 -10.00 9.68
CA ASN A 376 7.67 -9.78 11.13
C ASN A 376 8.97 -10.21 11.84
N GLU A 377 10.04 -10.45 11.11
CA GLU A 377 11.38 -10.66 11.65
C GLU A 377 12.21 -9.39 11.47
N ARG A 378 12.81 -8.93 12.56
CA ARG A 378 13.69 -7.77 12.57
C ARG A 378 15.12 -8.22 12.29
N THR A 379 15.71 -7.79 11.17
CA THR A 379 17.07 -8.14 10.74
C THR A 379 17.85 -6.91 10.29
N SER A 380 19.18 -6.95 10.42
CA SER A 380 20.09 -5.94 9.85
C SER A 380 20.43 -6.21 8.38
N ARG A 381 20.05 -7.36 7.85
CA ARG A 381 20.37 -7.77 6.48
C ARG A 381 19.30 -7.28 5.50
N PHE A 382 19.74 -6.62 4.44
CA PHE A 382 18.92 -6.15 3.34
C PHE A 382 19.31 -6.83 2.04
N GLN A 383 18.34 -7.21 1.23
CA GLN A 383 18.59 -7.35 -0.19
C GLN A 383 18.62 -5.94 -0.82
N MET A 384 19.35 -5.74 -1.91
CA MET A 384 19.46 -4.42 -2.55
C MET A 384 18.11 -3.78 -2.88
N ARG A 385 17.11 -4.59 -3.22
CA ARG A 385 15.73 -4.14 -3.52
C ARG A 385 14.95 -3.66 -2.29
N ASP A 386 15.37 -4.04 -1.08
CA ASP A 386 14.69 -3.71 0.18
C ASP A 386 15.22 -2.40 0.78
N LEU A 387 16.32 -1.88 0.24
CA LEU A 387 16.87 -0.59 0.62
C LEU A 387 16.14 0.56 -0.08
N PRO A 388 16.04 1.75 0.56
CA PRO A 388 15.65 2.98 -0.14
C PRO A 388 16.51 3.18 -1.39
N THR A 389 15.90 3.62 -2.49
CA THR A 389 16.56 3.69 -3.81
C THR A 389 17.87 4.49 -3.79
N GLU A 390 17.88 5.60 -3.07
CA GLU A 390 19.07 6.46 -2.95
C GLU A 390 20.18 5.78 -2.17
N VAL A 391 19.83 5.07 -1.10
CA VAL A 391 20.78 4.26 -0.29
C VAL A 391 21.33 3.10 -1.12
N ALA A 392 20.46 2.35 -1.81
CA ALA A 392 20.87 1.24 -2.67
C ALA A 392 21.90 1.68 -3.72
N ARG A 393 21.67 2.83 -4.35
CA ARG A 393 22.58 3.40 -5.37
C ARG A 393 23.98 3.69 -4.80
N GLN A 394 24.06 4.18 -3.56
CA GLN A 394 25.36 4.42 -2.92
C GLN A 394 26.05 3.10 -2.55
N VAL A 395 25.30 2.20 -1.92
CA VAL A 395 25.80 0.91 -1.42
C VAL A 395 26.29 0.01 -2.56
N GLU A 396 25.72 0.12 -3.77
CA GLU A 396 26.12 -0.68 -4.93
C GLU A 396 27.61 -0.55 -5.26
N THR A 397 28.16 0.66 -5.10
CA THR A 397 29.56 0.99 -5.46
C THR A 397 30.55 0.83 -4.31
N LEU A 398 30.06 0.68 -3.07
CA LEU A 398 30.91 0.61 -1.88
C LEU A 398 31.45 -0.81 -1.63
N LYS A 399 32.64 -0.89 -1.08
CA LYS A 399 33.21 -2.10 -0.48
C LYS A 399 32.91 -2.13 1.03
N PRO A 400 32.89 -3.32 1.67
CA PRO A 400 32.75 -3.42 3.12
C PRO A 400 33.74 -2.51 3.86
N GLY A 401 33.23 -1.70 4.79
CA GLY A 401 33.97 -0.68 5.53
C GLY A 401 34.02 0.70 4.88
N GLU A 402 33.71 0.84 3.59
CA GLU A 402 33.73 2.13 2.91
C GLU A 402 32.49 2.97 3.23
N ILE A 403 32.66 4.31 3.19
CA ILE A 403 31.64 5.30 3.46
C ILE A 403 31.37 6.09 2.17
N SER A 404 30.09 6.30 1.85
CA SER A 404 29.65 7.10 0.69
C SER A 404 30.07 8.56 0.83
N ASN A 405 29.97 9.31 -0.26
CA ASN A 405 29.89 10.76 -0.18
C ASN A 405 28.52 11.20 0.34
N VAL A 406 28.39 12.49 0.68
CA VAL A 406 27.11 13.05 1.10
C VAL A 406 26.11 13.03 -0.07
N PHE A 407 24.91 12.55 0.16
CA PHE A 407 23.81 12.54 -0.80
C PHE A 407 22.48 12.99 -0.16
N GLU A 408 21.53 13.35 -1.00
CA GLU A 408 20.17 13.69 -0.57
C GLU A 408 19.24 12.50 -0.74
N MET A 409 18.32 12.33 0.20
CA MET A 409 17.25 11.34 0.12
C MET A 409 15.98 11.87 0.78
N VAL A 410 14.87 11.18 0.54
CA VAL A 410 13.62 11.39 1.29
C VAL A 410 13.49 10.30 2.34
N ASN A 411 13.34 10.70 3.60
CA ASN A 411 13.15 9.74 4.69
C ASN A 411 11.71 9.18 4.72
N ASP A 412 11.45 8.20 5.57
CA ASP A 412 10.14 7.53 5.73
C ASP A 412 9.01 8.50 6.14
N ARG A 413 9.35 9.70 6.63
CA ARG A 413 8.40 10.77 6.96
C ARG A 413 8.19 11.77 5.82
N GLY A 414 8.68 11.47 4.61
CA GLY A 414 8.55 12.33 3.43
C GLY A 414 9.40 13.61 3.48
N LYS A 415 10.39 13.70 4.39
CA LYS A 415 11.26 14.88 4.51
C LYS A 415 12.58 14.65 3.77
N LYS A 416 13.04 15.67 3.03
CA LYS A 416 14.37 15.66 2.45
C LYS A 416 15.44 15.75 3.54
N VAL A 417 16.42 14.86 3.50
CA VAL A 417 17.56 14.80 4.41
C VAL A 417 18.87 14.67 3.63
N CYS A 418 19.95 15.16 4.20
CA CYS A 418 21.30 14.83 3.76
C CYS A 418 21.76 13.57 4.50
N ALA A 419 22.38 12.63 3.80
CA ALA A 419 22.79 11.36 4.36
C ALA A 419 24.20 10.96 3.90
N ILE A 420 24.86 10.14 4.73
CA ILE A 420 26.01 9.31 4.39
C ILE A 420 25.74 7.89 4.85
N VAL A 421 26.19 6.92 4.08
CA VAL A 421 26.05 5.50 4.42
C VAL A 421 27.40 4.81 4.44
N LYS A 422 27.56 3.86 5.37
CA LYS A 422 28.70 2.96 5.44
C LYS A 422 28.21 1.55 5.13
N LEU A 423 28.87 0.90 4.20
CA LEU A 423 28.64 -0.52 3.96
C LEU A 423 29.38 -1.32 5.04
N LYS A 424 28.63 -1.85 6.01
CA LYS A 424 29.19 -2.61 7.11
C LYS A 424 29.62 -3.99 6.68
N ASN A 425 28.75 -4.69 5.96
CA ASN A 425 28.99 -6.05 5.48
C ASN A 425 28.30 -6.29 4.14
N ARG A 426 28.86 -7.18 3.32
CA ARG A 426 28.28 -7.67 2.08
C ARG A 426 28.52 -9.17 1.98
N VAL A 427 27.46 -9.91 1.77
CA VAL A 427 27.51 -11.34 1.41
C VAL A 427 26.99 -11.43 -0.01
N ASP A 428 27.86 -11.83 -0.94
CA ASP A 428 27.52 -11.96 -2.34
C ASP A 428 26.56 -13.13 -2.59
N ALA A 429 25.86 -13.09 -3.73
CA ALA A 429 24.96 -14.14 -4.11
C ALA A 429 25.70 -15.49 -4.23
N HIS A 430 25.18 -16.50 -3.54
CA HIS A 430 25.80 -17.84 -3.50
C HIS A 430 24.71 -18.92 -3.45
N LYS A 431 25.13 -20.15 -3.72
CA LYS A 431 24.28 -21.32 -3.45
C LYS A 431 24.16 -21.51 -1.95
N ALA A 432 22.92 -21.75 -1.48
CA ALA A 432 22.66 -21.86 -0.05
C ALA A 432 23.54 -22.94 0.60
N VAL A 433 24.09 -22.61 1.76
CA VAL A 433 24.88 -23.51 2.61
C VAL A 433 24.16 -23.71 3.93
N ILE A 434 23.94 -24.97 4.33
CA ILE A 434 23.08 -25.30 5.46
C ILE A 434 23.56 -24.68 6.80
N THR A 435 24.86 -24.48 6.95
CA THR A 435 25.46 -23.90 8.18
C THR A 435 25.29 -22.39 8.26
N GLU A 436 25.22 -21.69 7.12
CA GLU A 436 25.20 -20.23 7.03
C GLU A 436 23.79 -19.70 6.73
N ASP A 437 23.04 -20.45 5.89
CA ASP A 437 21.74 -20.02 5.36
C ASP A 437 20.58 -20.82 5.94
N TYR A 438 20.77 -21.41 7.12
CA TYR A 438 19.76 -22.27 7.75
C TYR A 438 18.38 -21.62 7.82
N GLN A 439 18.29 -20.32 8.16
CA GLN A 439 17.01 -19.64 8.27
C GLN A 439 16.33 -19.48 6.90
N VAL A 440 17.11 -19.20 5.84
CA VAL A 440 16.58 -19.12 4.47
C VAL A 440 16.04 -20.49 4.04
N LEU A 441 16.82 -21.55 4.26
CA LEU A 441 16.41 -22.92 3.95
C LEU A 441 15.19 -23.35 4.77
N LYS A 442 15.14 -23.03 6.05
CA LYS A 442 13.99 -23.29 6.92
C LYS A 442 12.74 -22.63 6.38
N ASN A 443 12.82 -21.37 5.95
CA ASN A 443 11.68 -20.64 5.37
C ASN A 443 11.20 -21.27 4.06
N VAL A 444 12.13 -21.75 3.22
CA VAL A 444 11.79 -22.49 1.98
C VAL A 444 11.04 -23.79 2.30
N VAL A 445 11.56 -24.58 3.25
CA VAL A 445 10.92 -25.85 3.66
C VAL A 445 9.56 -25.59 4.29
N LEU A 446 9.46 -24.59 5.17
CA LEU A 446 8.20 -24.20 5.81
C LEU A 446 7.15 -23.75 4.78
N ALA A 447 7.56 -22.96 3.79
CA ALA A 447 6.66 -22.56 2.71
C ALA A 447 6.14 -23.77 1.94
N LYS A 448 7.00 -24.72 1.58
CA LYS A 448 6.61 -25.99 0.91
C LYS A 448 5.66 -26.84 1.74
N GLU A 449 5.92 -27.00 3.02
CA GLU A 449 5.03 -27.80 3.88
C GLU A 449 3.68 -27.12 4.06
N ARG A 450 3.65 -25.78 4.15
CA ARG A 450 2.39 -25.01 4.17
C ARG A 450 1.62 -25.13 2.86
N GLU A 451 2.29 -25.02 1.72
CA GLU A 451 1.68 -25.19 0.40
C GLU A 451 1.09 -26.59 0.23
N LYS A 452 1.86 -27.64 0.55
CA LYS A 452 1.41 -29.03 0.55
C LYS A 452 0.19 -29.26 1.45
N PHE A 453 0.21 -28.67 2.64
CA PHE A 453 -0.94 -28.74 3.56
C PHE A 453 -2.17 -28.06 2.97
N LEU A 454 -2.04 -26.83 2.45
CA LEU A 454 -3.15 -26.11 1.82
C LEU A 454 -3.69 -26.86 0.60
N HIS A 455 -2.82 -27.42 -0.23
CA HIS A 455 -3.25 -28.25 -1.36
C HIS A 455 -4.08 -29.45 -0.90
N ASN A 456 -3.62 -30.22 0.08
CA ASN A 456 -4.34 -31.35 0.65
C ASN A 456 -5.65 -30.92 1.31
N TRP A 457 -5.65 -29.77 1.99
CA TRP A 457 -6.85 -29.19 2.59
C TRP A 457 -7.90 -28.87 1.52
N VAL A 458 -7.50 -28.22 0.41
CA VAL A 458 -8.40 -27.92 -0.73
C VAL A 458 -8.99 -29.20 -1.29
N VAL A 459 -8.18 -30.22 -1.59
CA VAL A 459 -8.67 -31.52 -2.09
C VAL A 459 -9.68 -32.15 -1.14
N ASN A 460 -9.41 -32.15 0.17
CA ASN A 460 -10.33 -32.67 1.16
C ASN A 460 -11.61 -31.82 1.28
N LYS A 461 -11.50 -30.50 1.18
CA LYS A 461 -12.63 -29.58 1.24
C LYS A 461 -13.56 -29.75 0.04
N ILE A 462 -13.01 -29.90 -1.16
CA ILE A 462 -13.77 -30.21 -2.39
C ILE A 462 -14.68 -31.44 -2.19
N LYS A 463 -14.15 -32.52 -1.58
CA LYS A 463 -14.92 -33.75 -1.34
C LYS A 463 -16.12 -33.53 -0.46
N ASN A 464 -16.03 -32.62 0.52
CA ASN A 464 -17.02 -32.40 1.57
C ASN A 464 -17.87 -31.14 1.34
N THR A 465 -17.72 -30.44 0.23
CA THR A 465 -18.47 -29.24 -0.12
C THR A 465 -19.43 -29.55 -1.26
N TYR A 466 -20.62 -28.94 -1.24
CA TYR A 466 -21.53 -28.98 -2.39
C TYR A 466 -20.89 -28.28 -3.58
N ILE A 467 -20.86 -28.94 -4.72
CA ILE A 467 -20.28 -28.39 -5.95
C ILE A 467 -21.25 -28.69 -7.09
N ARG A 468 -21.56 -27.61 -7.82
CA ARG A 468 -22.28 -27.69 -9.11
C ARG A 468 -21.50 -26.91 -10.13
N MET A 469 -21.17 -27.51 -11.26
CA MET A 469 -20.54 -26.84 -12.39
C MET A 469 -21.27 -27.14 -13.69
N GLU A 470 -21.16 -26.26 -14.66
CA GLU A 470 -21.68 -26.48 -15.99
C GLU A 470 -20.89 -27.55 -16.74
N ASN A 471 -21.59 -28.21 -17.67
CA ASN A 471 -21.04 -29.36 -18.37
C ASN A 471 -19.78 -29.05 -19.21
N GLN A 472 -19.67 -27.82 -19.70
CA GLN A 472 -18.50 -27.39 -20.50
C GLN A 472 -17.18 -27.49 -19.70
N TYR A 473 -17.19 -27.30 -18.39
CA TYR A 473 -16.00 -27.36 -17.53
C TYR A 473 -15.64 -28.79 -17.09
N LYS A 474 -16.49 -29.76 -17.29
CA LYS A 474 -16.24 -31.15 -16.87
C LYS A 474 -15.09 -31.84 -17.63
N ASN A 475 -14.69 -31.29 -18.76
CA ASN A 475 -13.57 -31.82 -19.57
C ASN A 475 -12.23 -31.14 -19.21
N CYS A 476 -12.21 -30.23 -18.26
CA CYS A 476 -11.01 -29.54 -17.84
C CYS A 476 -10.05 -30.45 -17.06
N ASN A 477 -8.75 -30.24 -17.28
CA ASN A 477 -7.71 -30.88 -16.49
C ASN A 477 -7.38 -29.94 -15.31
N PHE A 478 -8.04 -30.19 -14.18
CA PHE A 478 -7.92 -29.37 -12.98
C PHE A 478 -6.65 -29.67 -12.19
N GLU A 479 -6.12 -28.66 -11.51
CA GLU A 479 -5.00 -28.82 -10.58
C GLU A 479 -5.40 -29.64 -9.35
N TYR A 480 -6.63 -29.43 -8.84
CA TYR A 480 -7.16 -30.13 -7.68
C TYR A 480 -8.15 -31.21 -8.11
N GLN A 481 -7.98 -32.40 -7.52
CA GLN A 481 -8.88 -33.52 -7.84
C GLN A 481 -10.21 -33.44 -7.06
N GLY A 482 -11.29 -33.95 -7.67
CA GLY A 482 -12.58 -34.14 -7.00
C GLY A 482 -13.64 -33.09 -7.32
N TRP A 483 -13.39 -32.17 -8.22
CA TRP A 483 -14.40 -31.20 -8.70
C TRP A 483 -15.56 -31.86 -9.43
N ILE A 484 -15.30 -32.91 -10.18
CA ILE A 484 -16.31 -33.66 -10.92
C ILE A 484 -16.81 -34.77 -10.01
N LYS A 485 -18.08 -34.67 -9.63
CA LYS A 485 -18.80 -35.65 -8.79
C LYS A 485 -19.77 -36.46 -9.64
#